data_ef85f1f0d14fb7fa4c0fe4c6b6096b76
#
_entry.id   ef85f1f0d14fb7fa4c0fe4c6b6096b76
#
_cell.length_a   1.000
_cell.length_b   1.000
_cell.length_c   1.000
_cell.angle_alpha   90.00
_cell.angle_beta   90.00
_cell.angle_gamma   90.00
#
_symmetry.space_group_name_H-M   'P 1'
#
loop_
_entity.id
_entity.type
_entity.pdbx_description
1 polymer ?
#
loop_
_entity_poly.entity_id
_entity_poly.type
_entity_poly.pdbx_seq_one_letter_code
_entity_poly.pdbx_strand_id
1 'polypeptide(L)'
;MLFRSLAFVSFSGQKTQVTVETSTGTLSSVSAIPSSVTYSKLSLLQTVDIWSYRIIGLGFPFLTIGIISGAVWANEAWGSYWSWDPKETWALITWLVFAIYLHSRLLKGWQGKQAAVLGSCGFFVIWICYLGVNFLGKGLHSYGWVL
;
A
#
# COMPACT_ATOMS: atom_id res chain seq x y z
N MET A 1 13.31 16.79 16.99
CA MET A 1 12.37 17.89 16.75
C MET A 1 11.56 17.59 15.49
N LEU A 2 10.77 16.48 15.49
CA LEU A 2 10.00 15.99 14.33
C LEU A 2 8.79 15.15 14.79
N PHE A 3 8.02 15.73 15.74
CA PHE A 3 6.69 15.26 16.10
C PHE A 3 5.75 16.46 16.09
N ARG A 4 5.43 16.96 14.92
CA ARG A 4 4.36 17.93 14.74
C ARG A 4 3.54 17.54 13.54
N SER A 5 2.35 17.13 13.85
CA SER A 5 1.09 17.17 13.09
C SER A 5 0.39 15.84 13.09
N LEU A 6 -0.04 15.37 14.25
CA LEU A 6 -1.33 14.73 14.31
C LEU A 6 -2.36 15.86 14.14
N ALA A 7 -2.61 16.25 12.91
CA ALA A 7 -3.75 17.08 12.60
C ALA A 7 -5.00 16.24 12.86
N PHE A 8 -5.61 16.47 14.01
CA PHE A 8 -6.98 16.12 14.30
C PHE A 8 -7.84 16.91 13.32
N VAL A 9 -8.19 16.33 12.19
CA VAL A 9 -9.23 16.87 11.34
C VAL A 9 -10.54 16.59 12.06
N SER A 10 -10.96 17.55 12.86
CA SER A 10 -12.32 17.64 13.37
C SER A 10 -13.22 17.91 12.17
N PHE A 11 -13.87 16.89 11.67
CA PHE A 11 -14.89 17.00 10.64
C PHE A 11 -16.15 17.54 11.28
N SER A 12 -16.20 18.88 11.45
CA SER A 12 -17.43 19.59 11.74
C SER A 12 -18.32 19.44 10.52
N GLY A 13 -19.45 18.79 10.70
CA GLY A 13 -20.46 18.59 9.65
C GLY A 13 -21.07 19.92 9.21
N GLN A 14 -20.43 20.59 8.30
CA GLN A 14 -20.95 21.76 7.63
C GLN A 14 -21.88 21.29 6.51
N LYS A 15 -23.17 21.34 6.79
CA LYS A 15 -24.21 21.24 5.76
C LYS A 15 -24.04 22.44 4.82
N THR A 16 -23.37 22.27 3.71
CA THR A 16 -23.34 23.26 2.64
C THR A 16 -24.71 23.29 2.00
N GLN A 17 -25.54 24.22 2.41
CA GLN A 17 -26.74 24.60 1.67
C GLN A 17 -26.29 25.37 0.43
N VAL A 18 -26.27 24.71 -0.71
CA VAL A 18 -26.11 25.39 -2.00
C VAL A 18 -27.49 25.92 -2.40
N THR A 19 -27.74 27.19 -2.12
CA THR A 19 -28.91 27.90 -2.65
C THR A 19 -28.58 28.33 -4.07
N VAL A 20 -29.06 27.58 -5.05
CA VAL A 20 -29.01 28.03 -6.45
C VAL A 20 -30.30 28.81 -6.71
N GLU A 21 -30.21 30.12 -6.73
CA GLU A 21 -31.28 31.00 -7.27
C GLU A 21 -31.27 30.84 -8.78
N THR A 22 -32.21 30.10 -9.31
CA THR A 22 -32.51 30.07 -10.73
C THR A 22 -33.86 30.75 -10.95
N SER A 23 -33.82 31.92 -11.50
CA SER A 23 -34.95 32.62 -12.09
C SER A 23 -35.51 31.77 -13.23
N THR A 24 -36.81 31.56 -13.20
CA THR A 24 -37.72 30.91 -14.16
C THR A 24 -37.96 29.40 -13.94
N GLY A 25 -39.17 29.17 -13.50
CA GLY A 25 -39.92 27.95 -13.25
C GLY A 25 -39.65 26.73 -14.10
N THR A 26 -39.25 25.73 -13.46
CA THR A 26 -39.78 24.35 -13.49
C THR A 26 -39.10 23.58 -12.35
N LEU A 27 -39.91 23.14 -11.41
CA LEU A 27 -39.50 22.29 -10.31
C LEU A 27 -39.09 20.90 -10.84
N SER A 28 -37.83 20.70 -11.10
CA SER A 28 -37.24 19.36 -11.15
C SER A 28 -36.30 19.24 -9.96
N SER A 29 -36.89 18.88 -8.83
CA SER A 29 -36.14 18.48 -7.65
C SER A 29 -35.47 17.13 -7.93
N VAL A 30 -34.30 17.15 -8.56
CA VAL A 30 -33.41 16.00 -8.53
C VAL A 30 -32.68 16.03 -7.17
N SER A 31 -33.38 15.63 -6.14
CA SER A 31 -32.78 15.23 -4.88
C SER A 31 -32.02 13.93 -5.13
N ALA A 32 -30.80 14.03 -5.63
CA ALA A 32 -29.85 12.95 -5.51
C ALA A 32 -29.47 12.84 -4.02
N ILE A 33 -30.39 12.34 -3.19
CA ILE A 33 -30.05 11.86 -1.85
C ILE A 33 -29.21 10.60 -2.09
N PRO A 34 -27.89 10.65 -1.84
CA PRO A 34 -27.11 9.44 -1.92
C PRO A 34 -27.72 8.47 -0.91
N SER A 35 -28.17 7.33 -1.39
CA SER A 35 -28.78 6.32 -0.55
C SER A 35 -27.83 5.98 0.61
N SER A 36 -28.36 5.66 1.78
CA SER A 36 -27.60 5.25 2.97
C SER A 36 -26.53 4.18 2.65
N VAL A 37 -26.82 3.36 1.66
CA VAL A 37 -25.89 2.36 1.10
C VAL A 37 -24.66 2.98 0.45
N THR A 38 -24.77 4.13 -0.18
CA THR A 38 -23.62 4.81 -0.81
C THR A 38 -22.70 5.42 0.24
N TYR A 39 -23.25 6.00 1.29
CA TYR A 39 -22.45 6.54 2.41
C TYR A 39 -21.72 5.44 3.17
N SER A 40 -22.36 4.31 3.46
CA SER A 40 -21.70 3.19 4.14
C SER A 40 -20.58 2.57 3.30
N LYS A 41 -20.75 2.45 1.99
CA LYS A 41 -19.67 1.99 1.09
C LYS A 41 -18.50 2.93 1.05
N LEU A 42 -18.72 4.24 0.98
CA LEU A 42 -17.64 5.24 0.99
C LEU A 42 -16.88 5.23 2.33
N SER A 43 -17.58 5.10 3.44
CA SER A 43 -16.96 4.99 4.76
C SER A 43 -16.11 3.73 4.89
N LEU A 44 -16.57 2.59 4.39
CA LEU A 44 -15.81 1.34 4.39
C LEU A 44 -14.54 1.46 3.53
N LEU A 45 -14.65 2.03 2.33
CA LEU A 45 -13.49 2.21 1.44
C LEU A 45 -12.43 3.11 2.07
N GLN A 46 -12.82 4.19 2.72
CA GLN A 46 -11.90 5.07 3.43
C GLN A 46 -11.23 4.36 4.61
N THR A 47 -12.00 3.59 5.37
CA THR A 47 -11.48 2.83 6.50
C THR A 47 -10.45 1.80 6.05
N VAL A 48 -10.75 1.02 5.01
CA VAL A 48 -9.83 0.03 4.45
C VAL A 48 -8.56 0.69 3.90
N ASP A 49 -8.68 1.84 3.24
CA ASP A 49 -7.52 2.60 2.73
C ASP A 49 -6.58 3.05 3.86
N ILE A 50 -7.14 3.58 4.95
CA ILE A 50 -6.36 4.00 6.12
C ILE A 50 -5.66 2.80 6.80
N TRP A 51 -6.38 1.71 6.99
CA TRP A 51 -5.80 0.51 7.59
C TRP A 51 -4.71 -0.11 6.72
N SER A 52 -4.92 -0.18 5.41
CA SER A 52 -3.92 -0.66 4.46
C SER A 52 -2.63 0.16 4.55
N TYR A 53 -2.74 1.48 4.56
CA TYR A 53 -1.58 2.36 4.72
C TYR A 53 -0.84 2.13 6.04
N ARG A 54 -1.56 1.99 7.15
CA ARG A 54 -0.96 1.76 8.47
C ARG A 54 -0.25 0.41 8.55
N ILE A 55 -0.87 -0.65 8.02
CA ILE A 55 -0.30 -2.00 8.03
C ILE A 55 0.94 -2.07 7.15
N ILE A 56 0.90 -1.51 5.95
CA ILE A 56 2.06 -1.47 5.04
C ILE A 56 3.18 -0.60 5.65
N GLY A 57 2.83 0.54 6.25
CA GLY A 57 3.79 1.42 6.91
C GLY A 57 4.47 0.77 8.12
N LEU A 58 3.77 -0.10 8.85
CA LEU A 58 4.35 -0.88 9.93
C LEU A 58 5.16 -2.07 9.39
N GLY A 59 4.69 -2.75 8.34
CA GLY A 59 5.35 -3.90 7.75
C GLY A 59 6.65 -3.57 7.02
N PHE A 60 6.76 -2.36 6.46
CA PHE A 60 7.93 -1.93 5.70
C PHE A 60 9.24 -1.92 6.51
N PRO A 61 9.31 -1.39 7.75
CA PRO A 61 10.49 -1.53 8.59
C PRO A 61 10.86 -2.99 8.89
N PHE A 62 9.87 -3.85 9.13
CA PHE A 62 10.13 -5.28 9.36
C PHE A 62 10.69 -5.96 8.10
N LEU A 63 10.18 -5.62 6.92
CA LEU A 63 10.74 -6.08 5.65
C LEU A 63 12.21 -5.65 5.50
N THR A 64 12.52 -4.40 5.82
CA THR A 64 13.88 -3.87 5.77
C THR A 64 14.81 -4.62 6.71
N ILE A 65 14.40 -4.82 7.97
CA ILE A 65 15.17 -5.59 8.96
C ILE A 65 15.36 -7.03 8.47
N GLY A 66 14.32 -7.64 7.90
CA GLY A 66 14.39 -8.99 7.34
C GLY A 66 15.43 -9.12 6.23
N ILE A 67 15.47 -8.16 5.30
CA ILE A 67 16.46 -8.15 4.21
C ILE A 67 17.88 -7.98 4.76
N ILE A 68 18.09 -7.04 5.70
CA ILE A 68 19.41 -6.81 6.31
C ILE A 68 19.88 -8.03 7.10
N SER A 69 19.03 -8.62 7.92
CA SER A 69 19.37 -9.82 8.69
C SER A 69 19.67 -11.02 7.78
N GLY A 70 18.92 -11.14 6.67
CA GLY A 70 19.19 -12.14 5.64
C GLY A 70 20.54 -11.95 4.97
N ALA A 71 20.94 -10.71 4.67
CA ALA A 71 22.25 -10.40 4.12
C ALA A 71 23.38 -10.73 5.09
N VAL A 72 23.22 -10.44 6.38
CA VAL A 72 24.21 -10.82 7.41
C VAL A 72 24.36 -12.34 7.48
N TRP A 73 23.24 -13.07 7.50
CA TRP A 73 23.26 -14.52 7.48
C TRP A 73 23.92 -15.08 6.21
N ALA A 74 23.67 -14.49 5.05
CA ALA A 74 24.28 -14.87 3.78
C ALA A 74 25.82 -14.73 3.83
N ASN A 75 26.33 -13.67 4.46
CA ASN A 75 27.76 -13.50 4.65
C ASN A 75 28.38 -14.59 5.50
N GLU A 76 27.72 -15.00 6.59
CA GLU A 76 28.19 -16.12 7.44
C GLU A 76 28.12 -17.48 6.70
N ALA A 77 27.09 -17.70 5.90
CA ALA A 77 26.87 -18.97 5.22
C ALA A 77 27.71 -19.11 3.93
N TRP A 78 27.92 -18.05 3.18
CA TRP A 78 28.55 -18.07 1.85
C TRP A 78 29.67 -17.06 1.65
N GLY A 79 29.99 -16.26 2.66
CA GLY A 79 31.07 -15.27 2.60
C GLY A 79 30.74 -14.02 1.79
N SER A 80 29.47 -13.77 1.48
CA SER A 80 29.05 -12.59 0.72
C SER A 80 27.71 -12.06 1.25
N TYR A 81 27.63 -10.76 1.49
CA TYR A 81 26.38 -10.10 1.91
C TYR A 81 25.31 -10.07 0.83
N TRP A 82 25.73 -10.07 -0.44
CA TRP A 82 24.84 -9.93 -1.59
C TRP A 82 25.46 -10.58 -2.82
N SER A 83 24.76 -11.53 -3.40
CA SER A 83 25.23 -12.34 -4.53
C SER A 83 24.36 -12.22 -5.79
N TRP A 84 23.38 -11.32 -5.79
CA TRP A 84 22.39 -11.16 -6.86
C TRP A 84 21.60 -12.44 -7.13
N ASP A 85 21.46 -13.26 -6.12
CA ASP A 85 20.61 -14.44 -6.20
C ASP A 85 19.15 -14.04 -6.50
N PRO A 86 18.37 -14.87 -7.21
CA PRO A 86 16.97 -14.57 -7.51
C PRO A 86 16.14 -14.16 -6.28
N LYS A 87 16.36 -14.79 -5.12
CA LYS A 87 15.66 -14.42 -3.87
C LYS A 87 16.00 -13.02 -3.39
N GLU A 88 17.28 -12.67 -3.40
CA GLU A 88 17.76 -11.35 -3.03
C GLU A 88 17.20 -10.27 -3.96
N THR A 89 17.26 -10.53 -5.27
CA THR A 89 16.75 -9.60 -6.29
C THR A 89 15.25 -9.36 -6.16
N TRP A 90 14.46 -10.42 -5.96
CA TRP A 90 13.01 -10.28 -5.77
C TRP A 90 12.66 -9.61 -4.44
N ALA A 91 13.42 -9.85 -3.38
CA ALA A 91 13.28 -9.15 -2.11
C ALA A 91 13.52 -7.65 -2.27
N LEU A 92 14.55 -7.25 -3.03
CA LEU A 92 14.82 -5.85 -3.36
C LEU A 92 13.69 -5.22 -4.19
N ILE A 93 13.20 -5.91 -5.21
CA ILE A 93 12.06 -5.43 -6.02
C ILE A 93 10.84 -5.21 -5.14
N THR A 94 10.52 -6.15 -4.26
CA THR A 94 9.41 -6.03 -3.31
C THR A 94 9.58 -4.81 -2.41
N TRP A 95 10.77 -4.61 -1.88
CA TRP A 95 11.12 -3.45 -1.05
C TRP A 95 10.91 -2.13 -1.81
N LEU A 96 11.39 -2.05 -3.05
CA LEU A 96 11.23 -0.85 -3.90
C LEU A 96 9.77 -0.54 -4.18
N VAL A 97 8.94 -1.54 -4.48
CA VAL A 97 7.50 -1.34 -4.73
C VAL A 97 6.79 -0.76 -3.51
N PHE A 98 7.07 -1.27 -2.31
CA PHE A 98 6.49 -0.72 -1.09
C PHE A 98 7.10 0.62 -0.69
N ALA A 99 8.37 0.87 -0.96
CA ALA A 99 8.98 2.18 -0.81
C ALA A 99 8.29 3.23 -1.69
N ILE A 100 8.04 2.91 -2.96
CA ILE A 100 7.29 3.78 -3.88
C ILE A 100 5.86 4.00 -3.40
N TYR A 101 5.20 2.96 -2.90
CA TYR A 101 3.85 3.08 -2.33
C TYR A 101 3.82 4.10 -1.17
N LEU A 102 4.70 3.93 -0.18
CA LEU A 102 4.77 4.83 0.97
C LEU A 102 5.17 6.25 0.57
N HIS A 103 6.12 6.38 -0.33
CA HIS A 103 6.58 7.67 -0.84
C HIS A 103 5.48 8.43 -1.59
N SER A 104 4.71 7.74 -2.43
CA SER A 104 3.58 8.31 -3.15
C SER A 104 2.46 8.77 -2.20
N ARG A 105 2.22 8.02 -1.13
CA ARG A 105 1.25 8.40 -0.09
C ARG A 105 1.70 9.64 0.70
N LEU A 106 2.98 9.68 1.08
CA LEU A 106 3.53 10.76 1.90
C LEU A 106 3.72 12.06 1.13
N LEU A 107 4.26 12.00 -0.09
CA LEU A 107 4.60 13.22 -0.86
C LEU A 107 3.48 13.68 -1.77
N LYS A 108 2.78 12.76 -2.45
CA LYS A 108 1.75 13.11 -3.43
C LYS A 108 0.33 13.05 -2.85
N GLY A 109 0.17 12.57 -1.61
CA GLY A 109 -1.14 12.42 -0.99
C GLY A 109 -2.06 11.44 -1.73
N TRP A 110 -1.51 10.47 -2.46
CA TRP A 110 -2.30 9.49 -3.20
C TRP A 110 -3.20 8.71 -2.24
N GLN A 111 -4.49 8.70 -2.53
CA GLN A 111 -5.50 8.02 -1.73
C GLN A 111 -6.50 7.29 -2.63
N GLY A 112 -7.24 6.36 -2.04
CA GLY A 112 -8.29 5.64 -2.75
C GLY A 112 -7.76 4.78 -3.90
N LYS A 113 -8.28 4.97 -5.11
CA LYS A 113 -8.02 4.10 -6.25
C LYS A 113 -6.53 3.98 -6.64
N GLN A 114 -5.80 5.09 -6.64
CA GLN A 114 -4.38 5.09 -7.02
C GLN A 114 -3.51 4.33 -6.03
N ALA A 115 -3.76 4.54 -4.72
CA ALA A 115 -3.08 3.82 -3.66
C ALA A 115 -3.45 2.33 -3.66
N ALA A 116 -4.71 2.00 -3.91
CA ALA A 116 -5.18 0.62 -4.00
C ALA A 116 -4.51 -0.15 -5.14
N VAL A 117 -4.38 0.46 -6.33
CA VAL A 117 -3.69 -0.16 -7.47
C VAL A 117 -2.23 -0.44 -7.15
N LEU A 118 -1.53 0.53 -6.56
CA LEU A 118 -0.11 0.36 -6.22
C LEU A 118 0.09 -0.67 -5.10
N GLY A 119 -0.78 -0.69 -4.09
CA GLY A 119 -0.78 -1.70 -3.04
C GLY A 119 -1.06 -3.11 -3.57
N SER A 120 -2.01 -3.24 -4.51
CA SER A 120 -2.30 -4.50 -5.18
C SER A 120 -1.12 -4.99 -6.02
N CYS A 121 -0.42 -4.08 -6.72
CA CYS A 121 0.82 -4.40 -7.40
C CYS A 121 1.86 -5.01 -6.45
N GLY A 122 2.05 -4.39 -5.27
CA GLY A 122 2.93 -4.93 -4.23
C GLY A 122 2.56 -6.34 -3.79
N PHE A 123 1.26 -6.60 -3.62
CA PHE A 123 0.76 -7.93 -3.28
C PHE A 123 1.11 -8.97 -4.36
N PHE A 124 0.90 -8.66 -5.63
CA PHE A 124 1.26 -9.56 -6.73
C PHE A 124 2.76 -9.80 -6.82
N VAL A 125 3.58 -8.79 -6.59
CA VAL A 125 5.06 -8.92 -6.56
C VAL A 125 5.50 -9.88 -5.47
N ILE A 126 4.90 -9.84 -4.27
CA ILE A 126 5.18 -10.82 -3.20
C ILE A 126 4.84 -12.24 -3.65
N TRP A 127 3.70 -12.46 -4.29
CA TRP A 127 3.31 -13.76 -4.79
C TRP A 127 4.26 -14.29 -5.87
N ILE A 128 4.65 -13.43 -6.81
CA ILE A 128 5.64 -13.77 -7.85
C ILE A 128 6.99 -14.09 -7.21
N CYS A 129 7.42 -13.31 -6.22
CA CYS A 129 8.64 -13.58 -5.46
C CYS A 129 8.57 -14.95 -4.79
N TYR A 130 7.50 -15.21 -4.03
CA TYR A 130 7.36 -16.45 -3.27
C TYR A 130 7.26 -17.68 -4.19
N LEU A 131 6.36 -17.67 -5.17
CA LEU A 131 6.14 -18.79 -6.07
C LEU A 131 7.27 -18.92 -7.09
N GLY A 132 7.66 -17.82 -7.74
CA GLY A 132 8.66 -17.83 -8.80
C GLY A 132 10.01 -18.35 -8.32
N VAL A 133 10.46 -17.88 -7.16
CA VAL A 133 11.75 -18.32 -6.62
C VAL A 133 11.71 -19.75 -6.10
N ASN A 134 10.59 -20.17 -5.51
CA ASN A 134 10.46 -21.54 -5.00
C ASN A 134 10.32 -22.57 -6.14
N PHE A 135 9.63 -22.22 -7.24
CA PHE A 135 9.45 -23.12 -8.38
C PHE A 135 10.65 -23.14 -9.34
N LEU A 136 11.33 -22.00 -9.53
CA LEU A 136 12.46 -21.91 -10.46
C LEU A 136 13.76 -22.51 -9.93
N GLY A 137 13.86 -22.79 -8.63
CA GLY A 137 14.85 -23.64 -7.97
C GLY A 137 16.35 -23.42 -8.27
N LYS A 138 16.71 -22.37 -9.01
CA LYS A 138 18.08 -22.09 -9.45
C LYS A 138 18.66 -20.93 -8.64
N GLY A 139 19.40 -21.23 -7.60
CA GLY A 139 20.08 -20.22 -6.78
C GLY A 139 20.66 -20.80 -5.51
N LEU A 140 21.45 -20.04 -4.77
CA LEU A 140 22.08 -20.43 -3.51
C LEU A 140 21.06 -20.84 -2.43
N HIS A 141 19.84 -20.33 -2.54
CA HIS A 141 18.73 -20.63 -1.63
C HIS A 141 17.82 -21.77 -2.11
N SER A 142 18.23 -22.56 -3.07
CA SER A 142 17.46 -23.71 -3.54
C SER A 142 17.59 -24.86 -2.56
N TYR A 143 16.63 -25.04 -1.67
CA TYR A 143 16.55 -26.15 -0.72
C TYR A 143 15.88 -27.40 -1.34
N GLY A 144 16.24 -27.79 -2.56
CA GLY A 144 16.00 -29.14 -3.07
C GLY A 144 14.56 -29.68 -3.02
N TRP A 145 13.54 -28.87 -3.23
CA TRP A 145 12.13 -29.31 -3.13
C TRP A 145 11.50 -29.75 -4.45
N VAL A 146 12.22 -29.75 -5.56
CA VAL A 146 11.79 -30.45 -6.78
C VAL A 146 13.02 -31.00 -7.48
N LEU A 147 13.13 -32.32 -7.47
CA LEU A 147 13.94 -33.22 -8.29
C LEU A 147 14.94 -32.61 -9.27
#